data_9430860d67a49f6f4395365b161ff567
#
_entry.id   9430860d67a49f6f4395365b161ff567
#
_cell.length_a   1.000
_cell.length_b   1.000
_cell.length_c   1.000
_cell.angle_alpha   90.00
_cell.angle_beta   90.00
_cell.angle_gamma   90.00
#
_symmetry.space_group_name_H-M   'P 1'
#
loop_
_entity.id
_entity.type
_entity.pdbx_description
1 polymer ?
#
loop_
_entity_poly.entity_id
_entity_poly.type
_entity_poly.pdbx_seq_one_letter_code
_entity_poly.pdbx_strand_id
1 'polypeptide(L)'
;MTMKQEYGENGIKDFLKKSLDSYLSSRQFSFKPERSLMDVETGQYIWYEKGSMIMYDLQDVMGEDRVNTGLKSFLDEFKYFEKGRYASSEDLYNALYAVTPDSLKYKVDDGFKEIVLYENRVMDAKTTALDNGKWETTFTVNSKKIYYDDTGKEKLVDEKENLVDVGLFGEDETNEDGITVKNPFYFELMWLSSGDNTFTIITDKKPLKAGIDPYNKLIDRNSDDNLKSVED
;
A
#
# COMPACT_ATOMS: atom_id res chain seq x y z
N MET A 1 0.36 13.43 6.19
CA MET A 1 -0.18 13.66 7.55
C MET A 1 -1.29 14.70 7.58
N THR A 2 -1.08 15.92 7.11
CA THR A 2 -2.12 16.97 7.08
C THR A 2 -3.39 16.53 6.33
N MET A 3 -3.25 15.84 5.19
CA MET A 3 -4.38 15.33 4.40
C MET A 3 -5.23 14.32 5.19
N LYS A 4 -4.60 13.36 5.89
CA LYS A 4 -5.33 12.39 6.72
C LYS A 4 -6.05 13.06 7.90
N GLN A 5 -5.44 14.08 8.50
CA GLN A 5 -6.05 14.85 9.59
C GLN A 5 -7.21 15.72 9.12
N GLU A 6 -7.14 16.25 7.89
CA GLU A 6 -8.14 17.15 7.33
C GLU A 6 -9.29 16.40 6.64
N TYR A 7 -8.98 15.34 5.87
CA TYR A 7 -9.94 14.63 5.01
C TYR A 7 -10.15 13.17 5.39
N GLY A 8 -9.54 12.67 6.47
CA GLY A 8 -9.63 11.29 6.90
C GLY A 8 -8.99 10.28 5.94
N GLU A 9 -9.22 9.00 6.17
CA GLU A 9 -8.63 7.92 5.36
C GLU A 9 -9.13 7.91 3.91
N ASN A 10 -10.36 8.31 3.67
CA ASN A 10 -10.91 8.37 2.32
C ASN A 10 -10.29 9.50 1.48
N GLY A 11 -9.95 10.64 2.09
CA GLY A 11 -9.21 11.70 1.40
C GLY A 11 -7.77 11.29 1.05
N ILE A 12 -7.13 10.50 1.92
CA ILE A 12 -5.83 9.89 1.61
C ILE A 12 -5.91 8.93 0.44
N LYS A 13 -6.96 8.11 0.35
CA LYS A 13 -7.16 7.19 -0.77
C LYS A 13 -7.09 7.89 -2.12
N ASP A 14 -7.79 9.00 -2.27
CA ASP A 14 -7.79 9.76 -3.53
C ASP A 14 -6.42 10.36 -3.82
N PHE A 15 -5.72 10.83 -2.80
CA PHE A 15 -4.34 11.27 -2.91
C PHE A 15 -3.41 10.12 -3.34
N LEU A 16 -3.49 8.95 -2.70
CA LEU A 16 -2.68 7.78 -3.04
C LEU A 16 -2.97 7.29 -4.46
N LYS A 17 -4.25 7.24 -4.87
CA LYS A 17 -4.62 6.88 -6.26
C LYS A 17 -3.98 7.84 -7.27
N LYS A 18 -4.02 9.14 -7.00
CA LYS A 18 -3.39 10.14 -7.87
C LYS A 18 -1.88 9.96 -7.94
N SER A 19 -1.22 9.72 -6.80
CA SER A 19 0.22 9.46 -6.75
C SER A 19 0.58 8.17 -7.48
N LEU A 20 -0.21 7.11 -7.31
CA LEU A 20 -0.05 5.84 -8.02
C LEU A 20 -0.14 6.02 -9.55
N ASP A 21 -1.20 6.68 -10.04
CA ASP A 21 -1.42 6.89 -11.46
C ASP A 21 -0.31 7.77 -12.07
N SER A 22 0.11 8.82 -11.34
CA SER A 22 1.22 9.69 -11.75
C SER A 22 2.55 8.93 -11.81
N TYR A 23 2.84 8.09 -10.81
CA TYR A 23 4.03 7.25 -10.80
C TYR A 23 4.04 6.25 -11.96
N LEU A 24 2.96 5.47 -12.15
CA LEU A 24 2.87 4.45 -13.21
C LEU A 24 2.99 5.08 -14.60
N SER A 25 2.30 6.21 -14.83
CA SER A 25 2.39 6.96 -16.08
C SER A 25 3.81 7.46 -16.33
N SER A 26 4.45 8.09 -15.33
CA SER A 26 5.80 8.61 -15.47
C SER A 26 6.83 7.50 -15.69
N ARG A 27 6.67 6.36 -15.01
CA ARG A 27 7.49 5.16 -15.19
C ARG A 27 7.39 4.62 -16.62
N GLN A 28 6.17 4.55 -17.17
CA GLN A 28 5.92 4.05 -18.53
C GLN A 28 6.59 4.92 -19.60
N PHE A 29 6.60 6.24 -19.40
CA PHE A 29 7.18 7.19 -20.38
C PHE A 29 8.66 7.54 -20.08
N SER A 30 9.26 6.95 -19.06
CA SER A 30 10.68 7.17 -18.75
C SER A 30 11.57 6.52 -19.80
N PHE A 31 12.53 7.30 -20.34
CA PHE A 31 13.56 6.78 -21.23
C PHE A 31 14.68 6.00 -20.53
N LYS A 32 14.72 6.09 -19.20
CA LYS A 32 15.71 5.39 -18.37
C LYS A 32 14.99 4.37 -17.49
N PRO A 33 15.57 3.20 -17.28
CA PRO A 33 15.07 2.26 -16.28
C PRO A 33 14.98 2.93 -14.91
N GLU A 34 13.97 2.54 -14.15
CA GLU A 34 13.81 3.00 -12.79
C GLU A 34 14.99 2.55 -11.92
N ARG A 35 15.34 3.36 -10.94
CA ARG A 35 16.28 3.03 -9.87
C ARG A 35 15.52 2.82 -8.56
N SER A 36 16.13 2.11 -7.62
CA SER A 36 15.61 2.03 -6.25
C SER A 36 15.49 3.43 -5.63
N LEU A 37 14.62 3.60 -4.65
CA LEU A 37 14.49 4.89 -3.95
C LEU A 37 15.80 5.28 -3.24
N MET A 38 16.61 4.30 -2.86
CA MET A 38 17.91 4.51 -2.24
C MET A 38 18.96 5.05 -3.23
N ASP A 39 18.95 4.57 -4.48
CA ASP A 39 20.00 4.82 -5.48
C ASP A 39 19.62 5.85 -6.54
N VAL A 40 18.41 6.43 -6.44
CA VAL A 40 17.94 7.35 -7.46
C VAL A 40 18.66 8.71 -7.36
N GLU A 41 19.33 9.10 -8.43
CA GLU A 41 19.97 10.41 -8.56
C GLU A 41 19.05 11.43 -9.24
N THR A 42 18.23 10.98 -10.19
CA THR A 42 17.31 11.81 -10.98
C THR A 42 16.01 11.07 -11.23
N GLY A 43 14.86 11.68 -10.95
CA GLY A 43 13.56 11.03 -11.17
C GLY A 43 12.51 11.56 -10.20
N GLN A 44 11.90 12.71 -10.53
CA GLN A 44 10.90 13.33 -9.64
C GLN A 44 9.78 12.39 -9.25
N TYR A 45 9.31 11.55 -10.19
CA TYR A 45 8.25 10.58 -9.93
C TYR A 45 8.65 9.51 -8.90
N ILE A 46 9.96 9.20 -8.76
CA ILE A 46 10.45 8.27 -7.74
C ILE A 46 10.49 8.96 -6.38
N TRP A 47 11.04 10.18 -6.29
CA TRP A 47 11.16 10.87 -5.01
C TRP A 47 9.80 11.29 -4.44
N TYR A 48 8.95 11.90 -5.27
CA TYR A 48 7.68 12.46 -4.80
C TYR A 48 6.57 11.39 -4.77
N GLU A 49 6.30 10.74 -5.90
CA GLU A 49 5.15 9.84 -6.00
C GLU A 49 5.43 8.51 -5.28
N LYS A 50 6.47 7.77 -5.71
CA LYS A 50 6.82 6.50 -5.08
C LYS A 50 7.24 6.69 -3.63
N GLY A 51 8.08 7.67 -3.33
CA GLY A 51 8.55 7.95 -1.97
C GLY A 51 7.40 8.26 -1.00
N SER A 52 6.40 9.05 -1.42
CA SER A 52 5.23 9.34 -0.57
C SER A 52 4.39 8.11 -0.30
N MET A 53 4.18 7.24 -1.29
CA MET A 53 3.44 5.98 -1.12
C MET A 53 4.16 5.01 -0.18
N ILE A 54 5.48 4.85 -0.35
CA ILE A 54 6.30 4.00 0.53
C ILE A 54 6.23 4.51 1.98
N MET A 55 6.38 5.81 2.19
CA MET A 55 6.32 6.39 3.54
C MET A 55 4.92 6.24 4.15
N TYR A 56 3.86 6.30 3.34
CA TYR A 56 2.51 6.07 3.81
C TYR A 56 2.27 4.60 4.17
N ASP A 57 2.69 3.64 3.31
CA ASP A 57 2.60 2.20 3.59
C ASP A 57 3.34 1.85 4.89
N LEU A 58 4.55 2.37 5.09
CA LEU A 58 5.29 2.17 6.34
C LEU A 58 4.56 2.75 7.55
N GLN A 59 3.98 3.94 7.43
CA GLN A 59 3.19 4.55 8.50
C GLN A 59 1.95 3.73 8.84
N ASP A 60 1.29 3.17 7.83
CA ASP A 60 0.10 2.35 7.99
C ASP A 60 0.39 1.03 8.71
N VAL A 61 1.44 0.31 8.29
CA VAL A 61 1.74 -1.02 8.82
C VAL A 61 2.49 -1.01 10.16
N MET A 62 3.31 -0.02 10.46
CA MET A 62 4.07 0.04 11.70
C MET A 62 3.65 1.14 12.67
N GLY A 63 2.72 1.99 12.26
CA GLY A 63 2.18 3.09 13.06
C GLY A 63 2.97 4.40 12.91
N GLU A 64 2.22 5.51 13.00
CA GLU A 64 2.74 6.87 12.85
C GLU A 64 3.85 7.20 13.85
N ASP A 65 3.70 6.80 15.12
CA ASP A 65 4.67 7.11 16.17
C ASP A 65 6.05 6.52 15.89
N ARG A 66 6.11 5.30 15.33
CA ARG A 66 7.39 4.68 14.97
C ARG A 66 8.05 5.37 13.80
N VAL A 67 7.29 5.67 12.74
CA VAL A 67 7.82 6.43 11.60
C VAL A 67 8.35 7.78 12.06
N ASN A 68 7.57 8.50 12.87
CA ASN A 68 7.98 9.79 13.42
C ASN A 68 9.23 9.68 14.32
N THR A 69 9.37 8.58 15.07
CA THR A 69 10.59 8.33 15.88
C THR A 69 11.81 8.15 14.99
N GLY A 70 11.71 7.35 13.91
CA GLY A 70 12.79 7.19 12.94
C GLY A 70 13.16 8.50 12.24
N LEU A 71 12.15 9.23 11.75
CA LEU A 71 12.36 10.54 11.12
C LEU A 71 12.98 11.56 12.08
N LYS A 72 12.52 11.58 13.34
CA LYS A 72 13.10 12.46 14.37
C LYS A 72 14.57 12.11 14.62
N SER A 73 14.90 10.84 14.77
CA SER A 73 16.29 10.39 14.96
C SER A 73 17.18 10.82 13.80
N PHE A 74 16.71 10.63 12.56
CA PHE A 74 17.40 11.09 11.36
C PHE A 74 17.64 12.60 11.37
N LEU A 75 16.60 13.40 11.65
CA LEU A 75 16.70 14.85 11.69
C LEU A 75 17.63 15.32 12.81
N ASP A 76 17.55 14.74 14.01
CA ASP A 76 18.40 15.09 15.14
C ASP A 76 19.88 14.80 14.87
N GLU A 77 20.18 13.76 14.08
CA GLU A 77 21.55 13.38 13.72
C GLU A 77 22.17 14.32 12.66
N PHE A 78 21.39 14.79 11.69
CA PHE A 78 21.92 15.52 10.53
C PHE A 78 21.57 17.04 10.51
N LYS A 79 20.75 17.50 11.45
CA LYS A 79 20.45 18.94 11.55
C LYS A 79 21.72 19.75 11.75
N TYR A 80 21.72 20.97 11.24
CA TYR A 80 22.80 21.96 11.37
C TYR A 80 24.17 21.48 10.90
N PHE A 81 24.24 20.43 10.09
CA PHE A 81 25.52 19.88 9.58
C PHE A 81 26.47 19.38 10.69
N GLU A 82 25.92 18.93 11.82
CA GLU A 82 26.71 18.48 12.98
C GLU A 82 27.62 17.27 12.67
N LYS A 83 27.25 16.43 11.69
CA LYS A 83 28.09 15.30 11.24
C LYS A 83 29.21 15.70 10.25
N GLY A 84 29.29 16.96 9.84
CA GLY A 84 30.28 17.42 8.85
C GLY A 84 30.05 16.88 7.43
N ARG A 85 28.90 16.25 7.17
CA ARG A 85 28.43 15.80 5.85
C ARG A 85 26.93 15.94 5.74
N TYR A 86 26.43 15.97 4.52
CA TYR A 86 24.97 15.88 4.26
C TYR A 86 24.47 14.45 4.50
N ALA A 87 23.18 14.34 4.85
CA ALA A 87 22.49 13.09 4.94
C ALA A 87 22.36 12.41 3.56
N SER A 88 22.37 11.10 3.54
CA SER A 88 22.10 10.28 2.36
C SER A 88 20.77 9.53 2.49
N SER A 89 20.32 8.91 1.40
CA SER A 89 19.16 7.99 1.42
C SER A 89 19.38 6.81 2.36
N GLU A 90 20.64 6.32 2.46
CA GLU A 90 21.01 5.25 3.37
C GLU A 90 20.86 5.64 4.84
N ASP A 91 21.15 6.88 5.20
CA ASP A 91 20.96 7.37 6.56
C ASP A 91 19.47 7.39 6.96
N LEU A 92 18.59 7.82 6.05
CA LEU A 92 17.14 7.77 6.25
C LEU A 92 16.65 6.32 6.34
N TYR A 93 17.09 5.45 5.43
CA TYR A 93 16.77 4.03 5.47
C TYR A 93 17.16 3.42 6.83
N ASN A 94 18.41 3.63 7.28
CA ASN A 94 18.89 3.09 8.55
C ASN A 94 18.08 3.58 9.76
N ALA A 95 17.71 4.85 9.77
CA ALA A 95 16.89 5.43 10.84
C ALA A 95 15.48 4.81 10.91
N LEU A 96 14.84 4.58 9.76
CA LEU A 96 13.55 3.90 9.67
C LEU A 96 13.67 2.40 10.02
N TYR A 97 14.68 1.74 9.48
CA TYR A 97 14.93 0.31 9.72
C TYR A 97 15.17 0.00 11.20
N ALA A 98 15.86 0.89 11.91
CA ALA A 98 16.14 0.73 13.34
C ALA A 98 14.88 0.72 14.23
N VAL A 99 13.82 1.41 13.83
CA VAL A 99 12.54 1.49 14.58
C VAL A 99 11.50 0.50 14.07
N THR A 100 11.80 -0.21 12.99
CA THR A 100 10.87 -1.16 12.35
C THR A 100 10.90 -2.51 13.06
N PRO A 101 9.74 -3.09 13.42
CA PRO A 101 9.66 -4.45 13.93
C PRO A 101 10.27 -5.46 12.95
N ASP A 102 10.91 -6.52 13.46
CA ASP A 102 11.61 -7.50 12.62
C ASP A 102 10.72 -8.12 11.54
N SER A 103 9.46 -8.40 11.85
CA SER A 103 8.48 -8.94 10.90
C SER A 103 8.13 -7.98 9.75
N LEU A 104 8.40 -6.68 9.89
CA LEU A 104 8.08 -5.64 8.91
C LEU A 104 9.32 -5.06 8.21
N LYS A 105 10.53 -5.50 8.56
CA LYS A 105 11.77 -5.00 7.96
C LYS A 105 11.82 -5.16 6.45
N TYR A 106 11.20 -6.23 5.94
CA TYR A 106 11.09 -6.45 4.49
C TYR A 106 10.38 -5.31 3.77
N LYS A 107 9.40 -4.63 4.42
CA LYS A 107 8.71 -3.48 3.83
C LYS A 107 9.66 -2.30 3.60
N VAL A 108 10.58 -2.07 4.55
CA VAL A 108 11.61 -1.02 4.39
C VAL A 108 12.61 -1.40 3.29
N ASP A 109 13.04 -2.68 3.24
CA ASP A 109 13.91 -3.17 2.17
C ASP A 109 13.23 -3.05 0.80
N ASP A 110 12.00 -3.54 0.65
CA ASP A 110 11.21 -3.47 -0.58
C ASP A 110 10.99 -2.02 -1.03
N GLY A 111 10.73 -1.12 -0.09
CA GLY A 111 10.48 0.29 -0.41
C GLY A 111 11.73 1.06 -0.84
N PHE A 112 12.86 0.83 -0.20
CA PHE A 112 14.06 1.63 -0.39
C PHE A 112 15.09 1.00 -1.32
N LYS A 113 15.34 -0.31 -1.21
CA LYS A 113 16.42 -1.02 -1.94
C LYS A 113 15.95 -1.68 -3.21
N GLU A 114 14.67 -2.05 -3.28
CA GLU A 114 14.13 -2.81 -4.38
C GLU A 114 13.20 -1.95 -5.26
N ILE A 115 12.96 -2.43 -6.46
CA ILE A 115 11.92 -1.88 -7.34
C ILE A 115 10.79 -2.90 -7.33
N VAL A 116 9.76 -2.62 -6.51
CA VAL A 116 8.65 -3.53 -6.27
C VAL A 116 7.35 -2.91 -6.74
N LEU A 117 6.58 -3.68 -7.52
CA LEU A 117 5.20 -3.39 -7.86
C LEU A 117 4.33 -4.58 -7.45
N TYR A 118 3.03 -4.33 -7.36
CA TYR A 118 2.06 -5.36 -7.00
C TYR A 118 1.11 -5.63 -8.18
N GLU A 119 0.57 -6.82 -8.22
CA GLU A 119 -0.60 -7.24 -8.99
C GLU A 119 -1.57 -7.88 -8.01
N ASN A 120 -2.44 -7.07 -7.45
CA ASN A 120 -3.49 -7.53 -6.56
C ASN A 120 -4.82 -7.44 -7.30
N ARG A 121 -5.73 -8.38 -7.06
CA ARG A 121 -7.08 -8.30 -7.63
C ARG A 121 -8.05 -9.19 -6.88
N VAL A 122 -9.32 -8.86 -6.94
CA VAL A 122 -10.39 -9.75 -6.48
C VAL A 122 -10.81 -10.66 -7.62
N MET A 123 -10.64 -11.98 -7.44
CA MET A 123 -10.96 -12.99 -8.45
C MET A 123 -12.45 -13.25 -8.53
N ASP A 124 -13.07 -13.54 -7.38
CA ASP A 124 -14.49 -13.80 -7.23
C ASP A 124 -14.97 -13.41 -5.81
N ALA A 125 -16.26 -13.16 -5.68
CA ALA A 125 -16.91 -12.91 -4.40
C ALA A 125 -18.38 -13.29 -4.48
N LYS A 126 -18.84 -14.12 -3.53
CA LYS A 126 -20.23 -14.59 -3.44
C LYS A 126 -20.73 -14.49 -2.02
N THR A 127 -22.00 -14.15 -1.86
CA THR A 127 -22.64 -14.06 -0.56
C THR A 127 -23.92 -14.90 -0.49
N THR A 128 -24.22 -15.40 0.69
CA THR A 128 -25.41 -16.18 0.97
C THR A 128 -26.03 -15.71 2.29
N ALA A 129 -27.35 -15.51 2.30
CA ALA A 129 -28.09 -15.21 3.52
C ALA A 129 -28.12 -16.45 4.43
N LEU A 130 -27.86 -16.25 5.71
CA LEU A 130 -27.98 -17.27 6.75
C LEU A 130 -29.33 -17.17 7.47
N ASP A 131 -29.82 -18.30 8.04
CA ASP A 131 -31.10 -18.38 8.77
C ASP A 131 -31.19 -17.41 9.97
N ASN A 132 -30.05 -16.98 10.51
CA ASN A 132 -29.96 -16.04 11.63
C ASN A 132 -29.97 -14.56 11.21
N GLY A 133 -30.23 -14.27 9.94
CA GLY A 133 -30.29 -12.90 9.40
C GLY A 133 -28.91 -12.30 9.09
N LYS A 134 -27.84 -13.06 9.21
CA LYS A 134 -26.47 -12.65 8.79
C LYS A 134 -26.18 -13.09 7.36
N TRP A 135 -25.03 -12.65 6.86
CA TRP A 135 -24.56 -12.96 5.52
C TRP A 135 -23.20 -13.63 5.60
N GLU A 136 -23.05 -14.78 4.95
CA GLU A 136 -21.77 -15.43 4.75
C GLU A 136 -21.25 -15.08 3.37
N THR A 137 -20.04 -14.51 3.31
CA THR A 137 -19.41 -14.12 2.05
C THR A 137 -18.09 -14.85 1.89
N THR A 138 -17.98 -15.61 0.81
CA THR A 138 -16.73 -16.22 0.37
C THR A 138 -16.17 -15.41 -0.79
N PHE A 139 -14.91 -14.99 -0.69
CA PHE A 139 -14.22 -14.25 -1.74
C PHE A 139 -12.78 -14.69 -1.86
N THR A 140 -12.27 -14.66 -3.08
CA THR A 140 -10.88 -15.00 -3.41
C THR A 140 -10.17 -13.76 -3.93
N VAL A 141 -9.02 -13.45 -3.35
CA VAL A 141 -8.11 -12.41 -3.83
C VAL A 141 -6.83 -13.05 -4.33
N ASN A 142 -6.27 -12.54 -5.42
CA ASN A 142 -4.94 -12.89 -5.88
C ASN A 142 -3.99 -11.77 -5.47
N SER A 143 -2.89 -12.11 -4.81
CA SER A 143 -1.86 -11.16 -4.41
C SER A 143 -0.52 -11.60 -4.99
N LYS A 144 0.13 -10.70 -5.72
CA LYS A 144 1.44 -10.98 -6.31
C LYS A 144 2.36 -9.78 -6.17
N LYS A 145 3.58 -10.03 -5.74
CA LYS A 145 4.65 -9.06 -5.66
C LYS A 145 5.62 -9.27 -6.82
N ILE A 146 5.95 -8.22 -7.55
CA ILE A 146 6.81 -8.26 -8.72
C ILE A 146 8.03 -7.39 -8.46
N TYR A 147 9.20 -7.99 -8.52
CA TYR A 147 10.46 -7.30 -8.40
C TYR A 147 11.05 -7.00 -9.78
N TYR A 148 11.73 -5.87 -9.90
CA TYR A 148 12.41 -5.46 -11.13
C TYR A 148 13.91 -5.26 -10.84
N ASP A 149 14.73 -5.54 -11.86
CA ASP A 149 16.14 -5.16 -11.83
C ASP A 149 16.34 -3.71 -12.34
N ASP A 150 17.57 -3.23 -12.25
CA ASP A 150 17.97 -1.89 -12.69
C ASP A 150 17.95 -1.70 -14.22
N THR A 151 17.61 -2.76 -14.99
CA THR A 151 17.36 -2.69 -16.45
C THR A 151 15.87 -2.63 -16.76
N GLY A 152 15.01 -2.70 -15.74
CA GLY A 152 13.55 -2.71 -15.88
C GLY A 152 12.95 -4.08 -16.20
N LYS A 153 13.70 -5.16 -16.07
CA LYS A 153 13.20 -6.53 -16.24
C LYS A 153 12.73 -7.12 -14.92
N GLU A 154 11.71 -7.97 -14.99
CA GLU A 154 11.22 -8.71 -13.84
C GLU A 154 12.30 -9.67 -13.32
N LYS A 155 12.54 -9.62 -12.02
CA LYS A 155 13.43 -10.53 -11.29
C LYS A 155 12.61 -11.70 -10.77
N LEU A 156 13.10 -12.90 -10.98
CA LEU A 156 12.58 -14.08 -10.27
C LEU A 156 13.09 -14.03 -8.83
N VAL A 157 12.18 -13.96 -7.88
CA VAL A 157 12.46 -14.05 -6.44
C VAL A 157 11.55 -15.12 -5.86
N ASP A 158 11.97 -15.70 -4.74
CA ASP A 158 11.12 -16.63 -4.00
C ASP A 158 9.83 -15.92 -3.59
N GLU A 159 8.71 -16.60 -3.79
CA GLU A 159 7.40 -16.09 -3.38
C GLU A 159 7.37 -15.86 -1.88
N LYS A 160 7.07 -14.61 -1.50
CA LYS A 160 7.01 -14.20 -0.10
C LYS A 160 5.59 -13.79 0.25
N GLU A 161 5.21 -14.07 1.48
CA GLU A 161 4.00 -13.48 2.05
C GLU A 161 4.10 -11.96 2.09
N ASN A 162 2.97 -11.32 1.95
CA ASN A 162 2.86 -9.87 2.03
C ASN A 162 1.69 -9.47 2.91
N LEU A 163 1.86 -8.38 3.65
CA LEU A 163 0.83 -7.81 4.50
C LEU A 163 -0.01 -6.84 3.68
N VAL A 164 -1.29 -7.15 3.48
CA VAL A 164 -2.21 -6.41 2.60
C VAL A 164 -3.59 -6.28 3.24
N ASP A 165 -4.22 -5.14 3.04
CA ASP A 165 -5.61 -4.92 3.45
C ASP A 165 -6.58 -5.75 2.61
N VAL A 166 -7.50 -6.42 3.28
CA VAL A 166 -8.66 -7.08 2.65
C VAL A 166 -9.95 -6.64 3.33
N GLY A 167 -11.04 -6.59 2.58
CA GLY A 167 -12.29 -6.12 3.16
C GLY A 167 -13.54 -6.44 2.36
N LEU A 168 -14.68 -6.30 3.07
CA LEU A 168 -16.02 -6.35 2.53
C LEU A 168 -16.73 -5.03 2.80
N PHE A 169 -17.39 -4.46 1.80
CA PHE A 169 -17.92 -3.11 1.83
C PHE A 169 -19.41 -3.08 1.45
N GLY A 170 -20.14 -2.14 2.03
CA GLY A 170 -21.46 -1.73 1.60
C GLY A 170 -21.41 -0.75 0.41
N GLU A 171 -22.49 0.04 0.28
CA GLU A 171 -22.49 1.14 -0.69
C GLU A 171 -21.47 2.22 -0.30
N ASP A 172 -20.83 2.77 -1.33
CA ASP A 172 -20.01 3.95 -1.14
C ASP A 172 -20.94 5.15 -0.90
N GLU A 173 -20.60 5.98 0.08
CA GLU A 173 -21.32 7.21 0.40
C GLU A 173 -20.47 8.41 -0.02
N THR A 174 -21.11 9.54 -0.36
CA THR A 174 -20.38 10.78 -0.61
C THR A 174 -20.63 11.71 0.59
N ASN A 175 -19.54 12.15 1.23
CA ASN A 175 -19.64 13.10 2.33
C ASN A 175 -19.91 14.54 1.85
N GLU A 176 -20.08 15.48 2.79
CA GLU A 176 -20.35 16.90 2.50
C GLU A 176 -19.25 17.57 1.67
N ASP A 177 -18.02 17.09 1.75
CA ASP A 177 -16.85 17.58 0.99
C ASP A 177 -16.75 16.97 -0.41
N GLY A 178 -17.69 16.12 -0.83
CA GLY A 178 -17.70 15.44 -2.12
C GLY A 178 -16.75 14.23 -2.21
N ILE A 179 -16.20 13.77 -1.08
CA ILE A 179 -15.29 12.63 -1.00
C ILE A 179 -16.10 11.33 -0.91
N THR A 180 -15.74 10.35 -1.75
CA THR A 180 -16.31 9.01 -1.68
C THR A 180 -15.79 8.26 -0.47
N VAL A 181 -16.70 7.95 0.45
CA VAL A 181 -16.45 7.24 1.70
C VAL A 181 -16.83 5.77 1.53
N LYS A 182 -15.86 4.88 1.75
CA LYS A 182 -16.13 3.44 1.81
C LYS A 182 -16.75 3.08 3.15
N ASN A 183 -17.73 2.17 3.11
CA ASN A 183 -18.44 1.68 4.29
C ASN A 183 -18.05 0.21 4.55
N PRO A 184 -16.96 -0.05 5.28
CA PRO A 184 -16.49 -1.40 5.54
C PRO A 184 -17.37 -2.13 6.56
N PHE A 185 -17.80 -3.35 6.21
CA PHE A 185 -18.43 -4.31 7.13
C PHE A 185 -17.40 -5.25 7.74
N TYR A 186 -16.30 -5.46 7.03
CA TYR A 186 -15.10 -6.16 7.44
C TYR A 186 -13.90 -5.48 6.79
N PHE A 187 -12.83 -5.27 7.54
CA PHE A 187 -11.60 -4.67 7.02
C PHE A 187 -10.44 -5.05 7.92
N GLU A 188 -9.48 -5.80 7.39
CA GLU A 188 -8.32 -6.26 8.14
C GLU A 188 -7.06 -6.28 7.29
N LEU A 189 -5.93 -6.01 7.94
CA LEU A 189 -4.59 -6.14 7.42
C LEU A 189 -4.11 -7.58 7.63
N MET A 190 -3.91 -8.33 6.55
CA MET A 190 -3.65 -9.77 6.59
C MET A 190 -2.39 -10.17 5.86
N TRP A 191 -1.73 -11.22 6.36
CA TRP A 191 -0.66 -11.89 5.64
C TRP A 191 -1.26 -12.73 4.53
N LEU A 192 -0.88 -12.44 3.28
CA LEU A 192 -1.31 -13.15 2.09
C LEU A 192 -0.12 -13.88 1.47
N SER A 193 -0.34 -15.15 1.11
CA SER A 193 0.61 -15.88 0.26
C SER A 193 0.53 -15.37 -1.18
N SER A 194 1.60 -15.54 -1.94
CA SER A 194 1.57 -15.28 -3.38
C SER A 194 0.55 -16.15 -4.08
N GLY A 195 -0.26 -15.57 -4.97
CA GLY A 195 -1.36 -16.24 -5.64
C GLY A 195 -2.70 -16.09 -4.94
N ASP A 196 -3.56 -17.09 -5.05
CA ASP A 196 -4.95 -17.04 -4.59
C ASP A 196 -5.06 -17.28 -3.09
N ASN A 197 -5.79 -16.38 -2.42
CA ASN A 197 -6.13 -16.47 -0.99
C ASN A 197 -7.65 -16.36 -0.86
N THR A 198 -8.30 -17.37 -0.27
CA THR A 198 -9.75 -17.42 -0.13
C THR A 198 -10.17 -17.23 1.32
N PHE A 199 -11.16 -16.38 1.52
CA PHE A 199 -11.72 -16.02 2.83
C PHE A 199 -13.21 -16.28 2.87
N THR A 200 -13.71 -16.69 4.04
CA THR A 200 -15.14 -16.78 4.32
C THR A 200 -15.44 -15.97 5.57
N ILE A 201 -16.20 -14.90 5.42
CA ILE A 201 -16.48 -13.92 6.46
C ILE A 201 -17.99 -13.80 6.66
N ILE A 202 -18.41 -13.73 7.93
CA ILE A 202 -19.82 -13.50 8.31
C ILE A 202 -19.99 -12.05 8.72
N THR A 203 -20.96 -11.37 8.09
CA THR A 203 -21.32 -9.96 8.36
C THR A 203 -22.77 -9.82 8.76
N ASP A 204 -23.11 -8.74 9.49
CA ASP A 204 -24.50 -8.45 9.88
C ASP A 204 -25.33 -7.86 8.74
N LYS A 205 -24.66 -7.29 7.73
CA LYS A 205 -25.28 -6.69 6.53
C LYS A 205 -24.75 -7.37 5.29
N LYS A 206 -25.55 -7.39 4.22
CA LYS A 206 -25.14 -7.92 2.90
C LYS A 206 -24.01 -7.07 2.33
N PRO A 207 -22.79 -7.62 2.12
CA PRO A 207 -21.75 -6.90 1.42
C PRO A 207 -22.09 -6.74 -0.07
N LEU A 208 -21.68 -5.62 -0.65
CA LEU A 208 -21.88 -5.32 -2.06
C LEU A 208 -20.55 -5.40 -2.84
N LYS A 209 -19.42 -5.19 -2.17
CA LYS A 209 -18.08 -5.26 -2.77
C LYS A 209 -17.13 -6.03 -1.86
N ALA A 210 -16.23 -6.82 -2.47
CA ALA A 210 -15.03 -7.36 -1.84
C ALA A 210 -13.81 -6.59 -2.36
N GLY A 211 -12.75 -6.47 -1.55
CA GLY A 211 -11.56 -5.70 -1.91
C GLY A 211 -10.27 -6.25 -1.36
N ILE A 212 -9.19 -6.00 -2.10
CA ILE A 212 -7.79 -6.11 -1.70
C ILE A 212 -7.12 -4.77 -1.95
N ASP A 213 -6.31 -4.28 -1.01
CA ASP A 213 -5.72 -2.92 -1.05
C ASP A 213 -6.70 -1.83 -1.54
N PRO A 214 -7.91 -1.74 -0.97
CA PRO A 214 -8.99 -0.89 -1.49
C PRO A 214 -8.73 0.61 -1.34
N TYR A 215 -7.69 0.98 -0.62
CA TYR A 215 -7.25 2.35 -0.39
C TYR A 215 -5.99 2.74 -1.20
N ASN A 216 -5.51 1.85 -2.09
CA ASN A 216 -4.34 2.08 -2.97
C ASN A 216 -3.06 2.43 -2.18
N LYS A 217 -2.79 1.72 -1.10
CA LYS A 217 -1.60 1.93 -0.27
C LYS A 217 -0.35 1.32 -0.90
N LEU A 218 -0.52 0.31 -1.75
CA LEU A 218 0.54 -0.38 -2.45
C LEU A 218 0.70 0.15 -3.89
N ILE A 219 1.89 -0.03 -4.46
CA ILE A 219 2.16 0.35 -5.85
C ILE A 219 1.66 -0.77 -6.77
N ASP A 220 0.35 -0.81 -6.95
CA ASP A 220 -0.32 -1.79 -7.79
C ASP A 220 -0.34 -1.36 -9.26
N ARG A 221 0.01 -2.29 -10.16
CA ARG A 221 0.04 -2.04 -11.61
C ARG A 221 -1.35 -1.79 -12.20
N ASN A 222 -2.39 -2.32 -11.57
CA ASN A 222 -3.79 -2.16 -11.98
C ASN A 222 -4.72 -2.15 -10.75
N SER A 223 -4.81 -1.03 -10.08
CA SER A 223 -5.66 -0.90 -8.89
C SER A 223 -7.17 -0.85 -9.18
N ASP A 224 -7.58 -0.85 -10.45
CA ASP A 224 -9.00 -0.80 -10.83
C ASP A 224 -9.72 -2.14 -10.62
N ASP A 225 -8.99 -3.27 -10.54
CA ASP A 225 -9.53 -4.61 -10.24
C ASP A 225 -9.33 -5.04 -8.77
N ASN A 226 -8.89 -4.12 -7.93
CA ASN A 226 -8.76 -4.32 -6.47
C ASN A 226 -10.12 -4.37 -5.75
N LEU A 227 -11.20 -4.00 -6.42
CA LEU A 227 -12.57 -4.06 -5.91
C LEU A 227 -13.46 -4.79 -6.90
N LYS A 228 -14.30 -5.69 -6.40
CA LYS A 228 -15.27 -6.44 -7.21
C LYS A 228 -16.63 -6.51 -6.52
N SER A 229 -17.69 -6.44 -7.31
CA SER A 229 -19.06 -6.66 -6.81
C SER A 229 -19.22 -8.09 -6.29
N VAL A 230 -19.95 -8.22 -5.19
CA VAL A 230 -20.31 -9.51 -4.60
C VAL A 230 -21.56 -10.04 -5.29
N GLU A 231 -21.50 -11.29 -5.77
CA GLU A 231 -22.62 -12.01 -6.39
C GLU A 231 -23.45 -12.73 -5.32
N ASP A 232 -24.74 -13.00 -5.66
CA ASP A 232 -25.64 -13.80 -4.83
C ASP A 232 -25.42 -15.30 -5.02
#